data_fa7b85954c41d6c797212550873fd84d
#
_entry.id   fa7b85954c41d6c797212550873fd84d
#
_cell.length_a   1.000
_cell.length_b   1.000
_cell.length_c   1.000
_cell.angle_alpha   90.00
_cell.angle_beta   90.00
_cell.angle_gamma   90.00
#
_symmetry.space_group_name_H-M   'P 1'
#
loop_
_entity.id
_entity.type
_entity.pdbx_description
1 polymer ?
#
loop_
_entity_poly.entity_id
_entity_poly.type
_entity_poly.pdbx_seq_one_letter_code
_entity_poly.pdbx_strand_id
1 'polypeptide(L)'
;YLHCSNILKNSFGYTAEDVIHHNLIVSIVNLSSYIIITYLSYKIYPLIILRFRLTIFWVFILTTPYSLQNVHTPFQVLLIQSFFIIFRPDAFPAVPIYIKHFPIFKRFTYTSWLFALSRATMHIVTSFGMVFLVKYFGNIGILIIIIPVSLGFLFGLNHFEKLEKESKELSIEDSGTYALK
;
A
#
# COMPACT_ATOMS: atom_id res chain seq x y z
N TYR A 1 -5.80 5.57 9.72
CA TYR A 1 -5.76 6.00 11.14
C TYR A 1 -6.94 6.93 11.48
N LEU A 2 -7.01 8.14 10.89
CA LEU A 2 -8.02 9.18 11.27
C LEU A 2 -9.46 8.67 11.28
N HIS A 3 -9.89 7.93 10.26
CA HIS A 3 -11.25 7.43 10.17
C HIS A 3 -11.59 6.43 11.31
N CYS A 4 -10.70 5.46 11.56
CA CYS A 4 -10.89 4.50 12.65
C CYS A 4 -10.83 5.17 14.03
N SER A 5 -9.95 6.16 14.20
CA SER A 5 -9.89 6.97 15.43
C SER A 5 -11.20 7.73 15.68
N ASN A 6 -11.84 8.25 14.62
CA ASN A 6 -13.13 8.90 14.74
C ASN A 6 -14.25 7.90 15.10
N ILE A 7 -14.24 6.69 14.53
CA ILE A 7 -15.19 5.62 14.92
C ILE A 7 -15.00 5.26 16.40
N LEU A 8 -13.76 5.07 16.88
CA LEU A 8 -13.48 4.75 18.26
C LEU A 8 -13.98 5.83 19.24
N LYS A 9 -13.78 7.11 18.91
CA LYS A 9 -14.28 8.21 19.72
C LYS A 9 -15.80 8.33 19.72
N ASN A 10 -16.40 8.29 18.53
CA ASN A 10 -17.82 8.59 18.38
C ASN A 10 -18.73 7.42 18.73
N SER A 11 -18.33 6.18 18.42
CA SER A 11 -19.15 4.99 18.63
C SER A 11 -18.85 4.27 19.94
N PHE A 12 -17.61 4.36 20.46
CA PHE A 12 -17.16 3.64 21.64
C PHE A 12 -16.75 4.54 22.81
N GLY A 13 -16.83 5.88 22.65
CA GLY A 13 -16.52 6.83 23.73
C GLY A 13 -15.05 6.82 24.18
N TYR A 14 -14.12 6.40 23.31
CA TYR A 14 -12.70 6.34 23.64
C TYR A 14 -12.14 7.73 23.94
N THR A 15 -11.35 7.82 25.01
CA THR A 15 -10.55 9.02 25.32
C THR A 15 -9.42 9.20 24.31
N ALA A 16 -8.79 10.36 24.31
CA ALA A 16 -7.61 10.59 23.47
C ALA A 16 -6.46 9.62 23.79
N GLU A 17 -6.30 9.26 25.06
CA GLU A 17 -5.30 8.30 25.54
C GLU A 17 -5.58 6.89 25.02
N ASP A 18 -6.82 6.40 25.09
CA ASP A 18 -7.22 5.09 24.56
C ASP A 18 -6.96 4.97 23.05
N VAL A 19 -7.23 6.04 22.31
CA VAL A 19 -6.96 6.09 20.86
C VAL A 19 -5.46 6.06 20.59
N ILE A 20 -4.63 6.70 21.42
CA ILE A 20 -3.17 6.64 21.29
C ILE A 20 -2.68 5.21 21.52
N HIS A 21 -3.16 4.54 22.58
CA HIS A 21 -2.82 3.13 22.85
C HIS A 21 -3.25 2.20 21.70
N HIS A 22 -4.46 2.37 21.19
CA HIS A 22 -4.92 1.63 20.03
C HIS A 22 -4.00 1.82 18.81
N ASN A 23 -3.65 3.06 18.47
CA ASN A 23 -2.76 3.37 17.36
C ASN A 23 -1.32 2.88 17.58
N LEU A 24 -0.85 2.80 18.85
CA LEU A 24 0.44 2.20 19.18
C LEU A 24 0.46 0.71 18.81
N ILE A 25 -0.58 -0.04 19.19
CA ILE A 25 -0.71 -1.47 18.83
C ILE A 25 -0.69 -1.64 17.32
N VAL A 26 -1.47 -0.85 16.60
CA VAL A 26 -1.52 -0.86 15.14
C VAL A 26 -0.16 -0.54 14.51
N SER A 27 0.60 0.37 15.11
CA SER A 27 1.96 0.73 14.65
C SER A 27 2.96 -0.41 14.86
N ILE A 28 2.84 -1.16 15.97
CA ILE A 28 3.64 -2.37 16.21
C ILE A 28 3.32 -3.45 15.16
N VAL A 29 2.04 -3.66 14.86
CA VAL A 29 1.62 -4.58 13.79
C VAL A 29 2.19 -4.15 12.44
N ASN A 30 2.17 -2.85 12.14
CA ASN A 30 2.73 -2.30 10.90
C ASN A 30 4.24 -2.56 10.80
N LEU A 31 4.99 -2.28 11.86
CA LEU A 31 6.43 -2.53 11.92
C LEU A 31 6.76 -4.02 11.73
N SER A 32 6.05 -4.90 12.44
CA SER A 32 6.19 -6.35 12.32
C SER A 32 5.91 -6.82 10.90
N SER A 33 4.86 -6.28 10.26
CA SER A 33 4.52 -6.56 8.86
C SER A 33 5.65 -6.18 7.91
N TYR A 34 6.28 -5.03 8.07
CA TYR A 34 7.42 -4.62 7.23
C TYR A 34 8.61 -5.57 7.39
N ILE A 35 8.94 -5.98 8.62
CA ILE A 35 10.03 -6.93 8.86
C ILE A 35 9.75 -8.27 8.16
N ILE A 36 8.54 -8.79 8.32
CA ILE A 36 8.13 -10.07 7.69
C ILE A 36 8.18 -9.97 6.16
N ILE A 37 7.64 -8.90 5.58
CA ILE A 37 7.62 -8.69 4.13
C ILE A 37 9.03 -8.53 3.57
N THR A 38 9.90 -7.81 4.29
CA THR A 38 11.32 -7.67 3.91
C THR A 38 12.00 -9.04 3.91
N TYR A 39 11.83 -9.83 4.96
CA TYR A 39 12.37 -11.20 5.00
C TYR A 39 11.83 -12.06 3.85
N LEU A 40 10.54 -11.97 3.57
CA LEU A 40 9.90 -12.73 2.50
C LEU A 40 10.43 -12.33 1.11
N SER A 41 10.78 -11.05 0.91
CA SER A 41 11.32 -10.54 -0.35
C SER A 41 12.71 -11.10 -0.70
N TYR A 42 13.45 -11.68 0.26
CA TYR A 42 14.68 -12.45 -0.01
C TYR A 42 14.42 -13.85 -0.58
N LYS A 43 13.24 -14.43 -0.27
CA LYS A 43 12.91 -15.80 -0.72
C LYS A 43 12.01 -15.80 -1.94
N ILE A 44 11.13 -14.81 -2.06
CA ILE A 44 10.11 -14.71 -3.11
C ILE A 44 10.32 -13.41 -3.87
N TYR A 45 10.17 -13.45 -5.18
CA TYR A 45 10.33 -12.27 -6.02
C TYR A 45 9.36 -11.15 -5.60
N PRO A 46 9.85 -9.93 -5.35
CA PRO A 46 9.06 -8.87 -4.72
C PRO A 46 7.77 -8.51 -5.45
N LEU A 47 7.75 -8.53 -6.80
CA LEU A 47 6.54 -8.20 -7.57
C LEU A 47 5.43 -9.25 -7.37
N ILE A 48 5.78 -10.52 -7.15
CA ILE A 48 4.80 -11.58 -6.83
C ILE A 48 4.15 -11.30 -5.48
N ILE A 49 4.95 -10.91 -4.47
CA ILE A 49 4.44 -10.54 -3.15
C ILE A 49 3.46 -9.37 -3.25
N LEU A 50 3.79 -8.35 -4.04
CA LEU A 50 2.93 -7.20 -4.25
C LEU A 50 1.61 -7.58 -4.94
N ARG A 51 1.67 -8.44 -5.96
CA ARG A 51 0.47 -8.92 -6.66
C ARG A 51 -0.45 -9.70 -5.72
N PHE A 52 0.10 -10.61 -4.93
CA PHE A 52 -0.64 -11.38 -3.93
C PHE A 52 -1.32 -10.47 -2.89
N ARG A 53 -0.57 -9.51 -2.33
CA ARG A 53 -1.11 -8.52 -1.39
C ARG A 53 -2.23 -7.70 -2.00
N LEU A 54 -2.05 -7.24 -3.23
CA LEU A 54 -3.06 -6.46 -3.94
C LEU A 54 -4.34 -7.26 -4.18
N THR A 55 -4.24 -8.55 -4.54
CA THR A 55 -5.40 -9.42 -4.74
C THR A 55 -6.20 -9.58 -3.46
N ILE A 56 -5.53 -9.87 -2.33
CA ILE A 56 -6.19 -9.97 -1.02
C ILE A 56 -6.82 -8.63 -0.63
N PHE A 57 -6.10 -7.52 -0.87
CA PHE A 57 -6.63 -6.18 -0.58
C PHE A 57 -7.91 -5.89 -1.36
N TRP A 58 -8.01 -6.27 -2.65
CA TRP A 58 -9.21 -6.07 -3.46
C TRP A 58 -10.42 -6.83 -2.90
N VAL A 59 -10.23 -8.08 -2.49
CA VAL A 59 -11.30 -8.87 -1.88
C VAL A 59 -11.79 -8.21 -0.58
N PHE A 60 -10.83 -7.75 0.24
CA PHE A 60 -11.16 -7.16 1.54
C PHE A 60 -11.79 -5.78 1.43
N ILE A 61 -11.33 -4.92 0.52
CA ILE A 61 -11.82 -3.55 0.40
C ILE A 61 -13.31 -3.50 0.06
N LEU A 62 -13.82 -4.45 -0.73
CA LEU A 62 -15.24 -4.52 -1.08
C LEU A 62 -16.12 -4.86 0.13
N THR A 63 -15.62 -5.61 1.10
CA THR A 63 -16.34 -5.96 2.33
C THR A 63 -16.22 -4.90 3.42
N THR A 64 -15.26 -4.00 3.30
CA THR A 64 -14.93 -3.01 4.35
C THR A 64 -16.08 -2.09 4.74
N PRO A 65 -16.85 -1.46 3.82
CA PRO A 65 -17.93 -0.55 4.22
C PRO A 65 -18.98 -1.27 5.07
N TYR A 66 -19.33 -2.51 4.70
CA TYR A 66 -20.27 -3.33 5.45
C TYR A 66 -19.69 -3.72 6.82
N SER A 67 -18.43 -4.14 6.88
CA SER A 67 -17.75 -4.49 8.13
C SER A 67 -17.67 -3.30 9.09
N LEU A 68 -17.38 -2.09 8.59
CA LEU A 68 -17.31 -0.87 9.40
C LEU A 68 -18.68 -0.38 9.90
N GLN A 69 -19.76 -0.67 9.18
CA GLN A 69 -21.12 -0.34 9.63
C GLN A 69 -21.59 -1.25 10.77
N ASN A 70 -21.17 -2.52 10.77
CA ASN A 70 -21.58 -3.54 11.72
C ASN A 70 -20.52 -3.79 12.82
N VAL A 71 -19.73 -2.79 13.16
CA VAL A 71 -18.74 -2.91 14.24
C VAL A 71 -19.44 -2.79 15.60
N HIS A 72 -19.32 -3.83 16.43
CA HIS A 72 -19.86 -3.87 17.78
C HIS A 72 -18.80 -3.77 18.89
N THR A 73 -17.53 -3.99 18.56
CA THR A 73 -16.43 -3.98 19.54
C THR A 73 -15.22 -3.20 19.03
N PRO A 74 -14.48 -2.50 19.91
CA PRO A 74 -13.24 -1.82 19.53
C PRO A 74 -12.18 -2.78 18.95
N PHE A 75 -12.21 -4.04 19.39
CA PHE A 75 -11.30 -5.07 18.88
C PHE A 75 -11.54 -5.37 17.39
N GLN A 76 -12.79 -5.33 16.92
CA GLN A 76 -13.10 -5.47 15.49
C GLN A 76 -12.51 -4.32 14.67
N VAL A 77 -12.54 -3.08 15.20
CA VAL A 77 -11.86 -1.93 14.54
C VAL A 77 -10.37 -2.18 14.43
N LEU A 78 -9.75 -2.70 15.50
CA LEU A 78 -8.32 -3.03 15.51
C LEU A 78 -7.98 -4.09 14.46
N LEU A 79 -8.77 -5.16 14.34
CA LEU A 79 -8.56 -6.20 13.34
C LEU A 79 -8.68 -5.65 11.91
N ILE A 80 -9.74 -4.90 11.62
CA ILE A 80 -9.96 -4.28 10.30
C ILE A 80 -8.78 -3.36 9.95
N GLN A 81 -8.37 -2.50 10.89
CA GLN A 81 -7.28 -1.56 10.69
C GLN A 81 -5.93 -2.27 10.49
N SER A 82 -5.65 -3.31 11.27
CA SER A 82 -4.45 -4.14 11.13
C SER A 82 -4.40 -4.83 9.78
N PHE A 83 -5.52 -5.39 9.32
CA PHE A 83 -5.62 -6.01 8.01
C PHE A 83 -5.35 -5.02 6.88
N PHE A 84 -5.93 -3.81 6.95
CA PHE A 84 -5.65 -2.74 6.00
C PHE A 84 -4.16 -2.40 5.92
N ILE A 85 -3.49 -2.31 7.07
CA ILE A 85 -2.08 -1.95 7.12
C ILE A 85 -1.19 -3.05 6.54
N ILE A 86 -1.50 -4.31 6.80
CA ILE A 86 -0.75 -5.46 6.30
C ILE A 86 -0.88 -5.59 4.78
N PHE A 87 -2.09 -5.44 4.24
CA PHE A 87 -2.37 -5.74 2.83
C PHE A 87 -2.49 -4.51 1.91
N ARG A 88 -2.37 -3.29 2.45
CA ARG A 88 -2.44 -2.07 1.62
C ARG A 88 -1.46 -2.13 0.45
N PRO A 89 -1.80 -1.55 -0.72
CA PRO A 89 -0.87 -1.38 -1.81
C PRO A 89 0.31 -0.49 -1.37
N ASP A 90 1.50 -1.07 -1.31
CA ASP A 90 2.73 -0.39 -0.91
C ASP A 90 3.89 -0.93 -1.72
N ALA A 91 4.62 -0.06 -2.38
CA ALA A 91 5.74 -0.41 -3.24
C ALA A 91 7.00 -0.88 -2.48
N PHE A 92 7.00 -0.82 -1.14
CA PHE A 92 8.18 -0.98 -0.29
C PHE A 92 9.08 -2.18 -0.66
N PRO A 93 8.60 -3.42 -0.80
CA PRO A 93 9.48 -4.55 -1.09
C PRO A 93 10.08 -4.53 -2.51
N ALA A 94 9.49 -3.77 -3.44
CA ALA A 94 9.94 -3.70 -4.84
C ALA A 94 10.63 -2.37 -5.20
N VAL A 95 10.87 -1.50 -4.24
CA VAL A 95 11.54 -0.19 -4.47
C VAL A 95 12.87 -0.35 -5.23
N PRO A 96 13.75 -1.31 -4.90
CA PRO A 96 15.00 -1.50 -5.65
C PRO A 96 14.77 -1.84 -7.13
N ILE A 97 13.70 -2.59 -7.45
CA ILE A 97 13.33 -2.95 -8.83
C ILE A 97 12.91 -1.71 -9.60
N TYR A 98 12.11 -0.83 -9.01
CA TYR A 98 11.69 0.42 -9.67
C TYR A 98 12.85 1.37 -9.89
N ILE A 99 13.74 1.51 -8.90
CA ILE A 99 14.87 2.44 -8.95
C ILE A 99 15.89 2.02 -10.01
N LYS A 100 16.11 0.74 -10.26
CA LYS A 100 17.12 0.26 -11.22
C LYS A 100 16.85 0.71 -12.66
N HIS A 101 15.58 0.96 -13.02
CA HIS A 101 15.18 1.43 -14.36
C HIS A 101 15.47 2.92 -14.61
N PHE A 102 15.89 3.68 -13.59
CA PHE A 102 16.31 5.07 -13.78
C PHE A 102 17.77 5.17 -14.20
N PRO A 103 18.14 6.20 -15.02
CA PRO A 103 19.52 6.48 -15.40
C PRO A 103 20.40 6.62 -14.16
N ILE A 104 21.56 5.95 -14.16
CA ILE A 104 22.44 5.82 -12.97
C ILE A 104 22.79 7.18 -12.37
N PHE A 105 23.20 8.16 -13.19
CA PHE A 105 23.63 9.48 -12.73
C PHE A 105 22.51 10.38 -12.18
N LYS A 106 21.24 10.10 -12.57
CA LYS A 106 20.08 10.88 -12.15
C LYS A 106 19.13 10.10 -11.25
N ARG A 107 19.51 8.87 -10.90
CA ARG A 107 18.65 7.93 -10.13
C ARG A 107 18.18 8.53 -8.81
N PHE A 108 19.08 9.15 -8.06
CA PHE A 108 18.73 9.79 -6.78
C PHE A 108 17.73 10.95 -6.98
N THR A 109 18.00 11.83 -7.94
CA THR A 109 17.15 13.00 -8.21
C THR A 109 15.74 12.58 -8.62
N TYR A 110 15.62 11.67 -9.61
CA TYR A 110 14.30 11.18 -10.05
C TYR A 110 13.52 10.47 -8.93
N THR A 111 14.21 9.63 -8.15
CA THR A 111 13.58 8.93 -7.03
C THR A 111 13.07 9.90 -5.98
N SER A 112 13.89 10.88 -5.58
CA SER A 112 13.52 11.89 -4.59
C SER A 112 12.32 12.73 -5.05
N TRP A 113 12.31 13.17 -6.30
CA TRP A 113 11.19 13.91 -6.90
C TRP A 113 9.91 13.10 -6.92
N LEU A 114 9.97 11.85 -7.36
CA LEU A 114 8.81 10.97 -7.41
C LEU A 114 8.25 10.69 -6.01
N PHE A 115 9.10 10.44 -5.02
CA PHE A 115 8.65 10.25 -3.64
C PHE A 115 8.01 11.52 -3.06
N ALA A 116 8.62 12.69 -3.27
CA ALA A 116 8.09 13.95 -2.78
C ALA A 116 6.72 14.26 -3.42
N LEU A 117 6.61 14.14 -4.74
CA LEU A 117 5.38 14.41 -5.49
C LEU A 117 4.28 13.41 -5.12
N SER A 118 4.58 12.12 -5.06
CA SER A 118 3.65 11.07 -4.63
C SER A 118 3.11 11.35 -3.22
N ARG A 119 3.99 11.69 -2.27
CA ARG A 119 3.57 11.99 -0.90
C ARG A 119 2.71 13.23 -0.81
N ALA A 120 3.11 14.31 -1.48
CA ALA A 120 2.33 15.55 -1.51
C ALA A 120 0.93 15.30 -2.08
N THR A 121 0.83 14.62 -3.23
CA THR A 121 -0.45 14.29 -3.86
C THR A 121 -1.32 13.40 -2.95
N MET A 122 -0.74 12.37 -2.35
CA MET A 122 -1.47 11.48 -1.44
C MET A 122 -1.95 12.21 -0.18
N HIS A 123 -1.18 13.15 0.37
CA HIS A 123 -1.62 13.96 1.51
C HIS A 123 -2.81 14.86 1.14
N ILE A 124 -2.78 15.49 -0.03
CA ILE A 124 -3.90 16.31 -0.50
C ILE A 124 -5.15 15.43 -0.67
N VAL A 125 -5.05 14.33 -1.41
CA VAL A 125 -6.17 13.42 -1.69
C VAL A 125 -6.74 12.81 -0.40
N THR A 126 -5.88 12.39 0.52
CA THR A 126 -6.36 11.75 1.76
C THR A 126 -6.88 12.75 2.78
N SER A 127 -6.27 13.93 2.94
CA SER A 127 -6.71 14.90 3.94
C SER A 127 -8.01 15.59 3.52
N PHE A 128 -8.09 16.11 2.30
CA PHE A 128 -9.31 16.79 1.83
C PHE A 128 -10.34 15.78 1.31
N GLY A 129 -9.92 14.81 0.51
CA GLY A 129 -10.81 13.82 -0.09
C GLY A 129 -11.52 12.95 0.94
N MET A 130 -10.80 12.42 1.95
CA MET A 130 -11.42 11.59 2.99
C MET A 130 -12.44 12.38 3.82
N VAL A 131 -12.08 13.59 4.26
CA VAL A 131 -13.00 14.40 5.07
C VAL A 131 -14.27 14.74 4.29
N PHE A 132 -14.11 15.15 3.04
CA PHE A 132 -15.24 15.53 2.20
C PHE A 132 -16.11 14.33 1.80
N LEU A 133 -15.50 13.27 1.29
CA LEU A 133 -16.24 12.10 0.79
C LEU A 133 -16.90 11.29 1.91
N VAL A 134 -16.26 11.15 3.06
CA VAL A 134 -16.86 10.47 4.21
C VAL A 134 -18.06 11.28 4.75
N LYS A 135 -17.99 12.62 4.72
CA LYS A 135 -19.10 13.48 5.13
C LYS A 135 -20.34 13.29 4.25
N TYR A 136 -20.17 13.14 2.93
CA TYR A 136 -21.30 13.02 1.99
C TYR A 136 -21.75 11.59 1.73
N PHE A 137 -20.82 10.63 1.67
CA PHE A 137 -21.05 9.23 1.27
C PHE A 137 -20.84 8.23 2.41
N GLY A 138 -20.56 8.69 3.64
CA GLY A 138 -20.29 7.82 4.76
C GLY A 138 -19.09 6.88 4.48
N ASN A 139 -19.17 5.64 4.94
CA ASN A 139 -18.09 4.65 4.78
C ASN A 139 -17.81 4.28 3.32
N ILE A 140 -18.79 4.47 2.40
CA ILE A 140 -18.60 4.23 0.96
C ILE A 140 -17.64 5.25 0.36
N GLY A 141 -17.54 6.46 0.91
CA GLY A 141 -16.60 7.49 0.48
C GLY A 141 -15.14 7.04 0.47
N ILE A 142 -14.80 6.07 1.32
CA ILE A 142 -13.47 5.46 1.36
C ILE A 142 -13.15 4.72 0.07
N LEU A 143 -14.14 4.00 -0.49
CA LEU A 143 -13.96 3.23 -1.73
C LEU A 143 -13.66 4.13 -2.93
N ILE A 144 -14.29 5.32 -2.98
CA ILE A 144 -14.12 6.27 -4.07
C ILE A 144 -12.66 6.71 -4.22
N ILE A 145 -11.91 6.77 -3.11
CA ILE A 145 -10.48 7.10 -3.14
C ILE A 145 -9.62 5.85 -3.38
N ILE A 146 -9.91 4.76 -2.67
CA ILE A 146 -9.03 3.59 -2.67
C ILE A 146 -9.07 2.83 -4.00
N ILE A 147 -10.22 2.75 -4.66
CA ILE A 147 -10.35 2.05 -5.94
C ILE A 147 -9.44 2.66 -7.02
N PRO A 148 -9.49 3.97 -7.34
CA PRO A 148 -8.58 4.55 -8.33
C PRO A 148 -7.11 4.40 -7.96
N VAL A 149 -6.75 4.55 -6.68
CA VAL A 149 -5.36 4.40 -6.22
C VAL A 149 -4.88 2.95 -6.42
N SER A 150 -5.69 1.97 -6.08
CA SER A 150 -5.32 0.56 -6.24
C SER A 150 -5.29 0.10 -7.71
N LEU A 151 -6.14 0.69 -8.59
CA LEU A 151 -6.06 0.48 -10.04
C LEU A 151 -4.78 1.09 -10.61
N GLY A 152 -4.40 2.30 -10.20
CA GLY A 152 -3.13 2.92 -10.58
C GLY A 152 -1.93 2.08 -10.13
N PHE A 153 -1.99 1.51 -8.93
CA PHE A 153 -0.96 0.61 -8.43
C PHE A 153 -0.87 -0.68 -9.27
N LEU A 154 -2.00 -1.28 -9.62
CA LEU A 154 -2.05 -2.46 -10.49
C LEU A 154 -1.45 -2.17 -11.89
N PHE A 155 -1.77 -1.02 -12.47
CA PHE A 155 -1.21 -0.58 -13.73
C PHE A 155 0.31 -0.44 -13.64
N GLY A 156 0.82 0.23 -12.60
CA GLY A 156 2.25 0.36 -12.35
C GLY A 156 2.93 -0.99 -12.18
N LEU A 157 2.33 -1.90 -11.41
CA LEU A 157 2.86 -3.25 -11.20
C LEU A 157 3.00 -4.03 -12.51
N ASN A 158 1.96 -4.03 -13.35
CA ASN A 158 1.99 -4.70 -14.65
C ASN A 158 3.05 -4.10 -15.60
N HIS A 159 3.21 -2.77 -15.57
CA HIS A 159 4.22 -2.08 -16.37
C HIS A 159 5.64 -2.50 -15.97
N PHE A 160 5.95 -2.50 -14.67
CA PHE A 160 7.27 -2.92 -14.19
C PHE A 160 7.54 -4.41 -14.36
N GLU A 161 6.53 -5.28 -14.27
CA GLU A 161 6.67 -6.70 -14.61
C GLU A 161 7.06 -6.89 -16.08
N LYS A 162 6.48 -6.09 -16.98
CA LYS A 162 6.83 -6.12 -18.41
C LYS A 162 8.27 -5.68 -18.63
N LEU A 163 8.68 -4.53 -18.05
CA LEU A 163 10.07 -4.05 -18.14
C LEU A 163 11.09 -5.06 -17.60
N GLU A 164 10.76 -5.77 -16.50
CA GLU A 164 11.63 -6.80 -15.96
C GLU A 164 11.80 -8.01 -16.90
N LYS A 165 10.73 -8.43 -17.58
CA LYS A 165 10.80 -9.52 -18.57
C LYS A 165 11.66 -9.11 -19.76
N GLU A 166 11.42 -7.94 -20.32
CA GLU A 166 12.20 -7.40 -21.45
C GLU A 166 13.70 -7.27 -21.09
N SER A 167 14.01 -6.78 -19.90
CA SER A 167 15.39 -6.66 -19.42
C SER A 167 16.08 -8.02 -19.25
N LYS A 168 15.35 -9.06 -18.84
CA LYS A 168 15.91 -10.43 -18.75
C LYS A 168 16.13 -11.05 -20.11
N GLU A 169 15.23 -10.88 -21.05
CA GLU A 169 15.34 -11.39 -22.42
C GLU A 169 16.57 -10.80 -23.12
N LEU A 170 16.76 -9.47 -23.04
CA LEU A 170 17.95 -8.80 -23.58
C LEU A 170 19.25 -9.30 -22.95
N SER A 171 19.28 -9.56 -21.65
CA SER A 171 20.47 -10.06 -20.96
C SER A 171 20.84 -11.49 -21.35
N ILE A 172 19.87 -12.33 -21.71
CA ILE A 172 20.07 -13.70 -22.21
C ILE A 172 20.60 -13.66 -23.65
N GLU A 173 20.06 -12.81 -24.50
CA GLU A 173 20.45 -12.63 -25.88
C GLU A 173 21.92 -12.16 -26.00
N ASP A 174 22.31 -11.15 -25.17
CA ASP A 174 23.68 -10.66 -25.09
C ASP A 174 24.63 -11.77 -24.62
N SER A 175 24.28 -12.55 -23.60
CA SER A 175 25.13 -13.64 -23.09
C SER A 175 25.29 -14.77 -24.11
N GLY A 176 24.28 -15.07 -24.93
CA GLY A 176 24.34 -16.03 -26.02
C GLY A 176 25.26 -15.58 -27.17
N THR A 177 25.32 -14.29 -27.43
CA THR A 177 26.17 -13.73 -28.49
C THR A 177 27.66 -13.78 -28.14
N TYR A 178 28.01 -13.67 -26.84
CA TYR A 178 29.43 -13.81 -26.41
C TYR A 178 29.91 -15.27 -26.31
N ALA A 179 29.00 -16.24 -26.20
CA ALA A 179 29.34 -17.65 -26.16
C ALA A 179 29.69 -18.28 -27.54
N LEU A 180 29.41 -17.52 -28.64
CA LEU A 180 29.64 -17.94 -30.02
C LEU A 180 30.86 -17.25 -30.67
N LYS A 181 31.65 -16.50 -29.93
CA LYS A 181 32.92 -15.90 -30.34
C LYS A 181 34.08 -16.54 -29.59
#